data_4f6897904177697655ddeda1e77c8346
#
_entry.id   4f6897904177697655ddeda1e77c8346
#
_cell.length_a   1.000
_cell.length_b   1.000
_cell.length_c   1.000
_cell.angle_alpha   90.00
_cell.angle_beta   90.00
_cell.angle_gamma   90.00
#
_symmetry.space_group_name_H-M   'P 1'
#
loop_
_entity.id
_entity.type
_entity.pdbx_description
1 polymer ?
#
loop_
_entity_poly.entity_id
_entity_poly.type
_entity_poly.pdbx_seq_one_letter_code
_entity_poly.pdbx_strand_id
1 'polypeptide(L)'
;NELIPLEQKLVDRKNTFDLPDDIYRELSAKVKDMGLWAWGAPEDVGGAGLSPLDGCVVIEEVYRSTVGRSIFTPRFAPVLYELGTPAQKEKYLLPFVKGDLNAATAFSEPQAAGDLAGIKTTLEKKADGWIINGNKCWITGAAVADFILVLTRMKGTERHDGMTWVVLDKDTPGLQIGREQKMIHGRSTHEVFLGDCMVSDEQILGEPGQGWGAGNIFLYAGRMEIAARGLGVADRCQEMSIEYAKQRHTFGQPLSNRQAIQWMIADSAMEIHATRMMVYDAAWRATQGEDVQQQTAMIKVYSSEMAGRVVD
;
A
#
# COMPACT_ATOMS: atom_id res chain seq x y z
N ASN A 1 12.67 -3.16 -17.85
CA ASN A 1 13.45 -2.61 -18.99
C ASN A 1 12.84 -1.34 -19.60
N GLU A 2 11.52 -1.07 -19.45
CA GLU A 2 10.87 0.14 -19.99
C GLU A 2 10.78 1.26 -18.95
N LEU A 3 10.61 0.94 -17.66
CA LEU A 3 10.37 1.92 -16.60
C LEU A 3 11.64 2.67 -16.17
N ILE A 4 12.76 1.97 -15.99
CA ILE A 4 14.03 2.62 -15.60
C ILE A 4 14.48 3.67 -16.61
N PRO A 5 14.43 3.46 -17.94
CA PRO A 5 14.75 4.50 -18.92
C PRO A 5 13.81 5.70 -18.91
N LEU A 6 12.58 5.54 -18.39
CA LEU A 6 11.63 6.66 -18.23
C LEU A 6 11.97 7.56 -17.05
N GLU A 7 12.64 7.04 -16.02
CA GLU A 7 12.94 7.79 -14.79
C GLU A 7 13.66 9.10 -15.09
N GLN A 8 14.73 9.06 -15.91
CA GLN A 8 15.50 10.26 -16.27
C GLN A 8 14.63 11.31 -16.97
N LYS A 9 13.74 10.87 -17.88
CA LYS A 9 12.84 11.76 -18.61
C LYS A 9 11.81 12.43 -17.71
N LEU A 10 11.44 11.75 -16.60
CA LEU A 10 10.44 12.24 -15.65
C LEU A 10 11.06 13.12 -14.56
N VAL A 11 12.29 12.84 -14.12
CA VAL A 11 13.03 13.67 -13.16
C VAL A 11 13.22 15.09 -13.72
N ASP A 12 13.49 15.23 -15.00
CA ASP A 12 13.68 16.54 -15.66
C ASP A 12 12.38 17.38 -15.71
N ARG A 13 11.23 16.82 -15.42
CA ARG A 13 9.92 17.49 -15.44
C ARG A 13 9.43 18.04 -14.09
N LYS A 14 10.31 18.35 -13.16
CA LYS A 14 9.99 18.94 -11.85
C LYS A 14 8.98 18.11 -11.02
N ASN A 15 9.47 17.11 -10.33
CA ASN A 15 8.84 16.51 -9.14
C ASN A 15 7.53 15.75 -9.32
N THR A 16 7.26 15.13 -10.43
CA THR A 16 6.13 14.20 -10.47
C THR A 16 6.64 12.78 -10.55
N PHE A 17 6.51 12.04 -9.45
CA PHE A 17 6.55 10.57 -9.46
C PHE A 17 5.29 9.99 -10.13
N ASP A 18 4.40 10.86 -10.61
CA ASP A 18 3.20 10.47 -11.35
C ASP A 18 3.53 10.48 -12.84
N LEU A 19 3.10 9.42 -13.50
CA LEU A 19 3.23 9.30 -14.95
C LEU A 19 2.29 10.27 -15.65
N PRO A 20 2.72 10.93 -16.75
CA PRO A 20 1.80 11.61 -17.65
C PRO A 20 0.70 10.67 -18.13
N ASP A 21 -0.52 11.20 -18.33
CA ASP A 21 -1.72 10.40 -18.66
C ASP A 21 -1.56 9.53 -19.90
N ASP A 22 -0.85 10.01 -20.91
CA ASP A 22 -0.58 9.26 -22.14
C ASP A 22 0.33 8.06 -21.87
N ILE A 23 1.41 8.27 -21.13
CA ILE A 23 2.34 7.21 -20.73
C ILE A 23 1.64 6.22 -19.79
N TYR A 24 0.86 6.73 -18.83
CA TYR A 24 0.10 5.88 -17.90
C TYR A 24 -0.85 4.95 -18.65
N ARG A 25 -1.59 5.48 -19.65
CA ARG A 25 -2.52 4.69 -20.47
C ARG A 25 -1.81 3.62 -21.28
N GLU A 26 -0.70 3.98 -21.94
CA GLU A 26 0.09 3.02 -22.74
C GLU A 26 0.61 1.88 -21.87
N LEU A 27 1.26 2.21 -20.76
CA LEU A 27 1.86 1.22 -19.87
C LEU A 27 0.80 0.37 -19.14
N SER A 28 -0.32 0.97 -18.75
CA SER A 28 -1.44 0.23 -18.15
C SER A 28 -2.05 -0.77 -19.14
N ALA A 29 -2.15 -0.42 -20.42
CA ALA A 29 -2.58 -1.37 -21.46
C ALA A 29 -1.62 -2.56 -21.56
N LYS A 30 -0.30 -2.30 -21.58
CA LYS A 30 0.70 -3.37 -21.59
C LYS A 30 0.60 -4.28 -20.37
N VAL A 31 0.39 -3.72 -19.18
CA VAL A 31 0.20 -4.51 -17.94
C VAL A 31 -1.05 -5.38 -18.01
N LYS A 32 -2.14 -4.87 -18.60
CA LYS A 32 -3.36 -5.65 -18.85
C LYS A 32 -3.10 -6.79 -19.84
N ASP A 33 -2.41 -6.52 -20.94
CA ASP A 33 -2.06 -7.53 -21.95
C ASP A 33 -1.13 -8.62 -21.38
N MET A 34 -0.28 -8.28 -20.39
CA MET A 34 0.55 -9.24 -19.67
C MET A 34 -0.23 -10.06 -18.63
N GLY A 35 -1.51 -9.78 -18.40
CA GLY A 35 -2.31 -10.42 -17.36
C GLY A 35 -1.89 -10.04 -15.92
N LEU A 36 -1.21 -8.90 -15.72
CA LEU A 36 -0.69 -8.45 -14.42
C LEU A 36 -1.49 -7.25 -13.86
N TRP A 37 -2.57 -6.85 -14.52
CA TRP A 37 -3.44 -5.80 -14.01
C TRP A 37 -4.18 -6.28 -12.76
N ALA A 38 -4.23 -5.42 -11.74
CA ALA A 38 -4.84 -5.76 -10.45
C ALA A 38 -4.35 -7.12 -9.90
N TRP A 39 -3.04 -7.34 -9.98
CA TRP A 39 -2.40 -8.62 -9.65
C TRP A 39 -2.76 -9.17 -8.26
N GLY A 40 -3.06 -8.31 -7.30
CA GLY A 40 -3.45 -8.70 -5.94
C GLY A 40 -4.92 -9.05 -5.76
N ALA A 41 -5.76 -8.82 -6.77
CA ALA A 41 -7.18 -9.18 -6.72
C ALA A 41 -7.40 -10.60 -7.25
N PRO A 42 -8.31 -11.38 -6.63
CA PRO A 42 -8.70 -12.70 -7.12
C PRO A 42 -9.30 -12.67 -8.54
N GLU A 43 -9.23 -13.82 -9.25
CA GLU A 43 -9.73 -13.95 -10.61
C GLU A 43 -11.25 -13.76 -10.71
N ASP A 44 -12.00 -14.19 -9.71
CA ASP A 44 -13.47 -14.08 -9.64
C ASP A 44 -13.99 -12.64 -9.64
N VAL A 45 -13.14 -11.69 -9.26
CA VAL A 45 -13.43 -10.25 -9.32
C VAL A 45 -12.68 -9.52 -10.44
N GLY A 46 -12.01 -10.26 -11.32
CA GLY A 46 -11.33 -9.72 -12.51
C GLY A 46 -9.88 -9.31 -12.29
N GLY A 47 -9.25 -9.78 -11.22
CA GLY A 47 -7.82 -9.63 -10.97
C GLY A 47 -6.99 -10.74 -11.60
N ALA A 48 -5.67 -10.69 -11.40
CA ALA A 48 -4.74 -11.71 -11.89
C ALA A 48 -4.60 -12.93 -10.96
N GLY A 49 -5.15 -12.87 -9.76
CA GLY A 49 -5.15 -13.98 -8.80
C GLY A 49 -3.77 -14.46 -8.37
N LEU A 50 -2.75 -13.57 -8.38
CA LEU A 50 -1.40 -13.97 -8.01
C LEU A 50 -1.35 -14.42 -6.54
N SER A 51 -0.59 -15.47 -6.30
CA SER A 51 -0.31 -15.90 -4.93
C SER A 51 0.46 -14.83 -4.14
N PRO A 52 0.44 -14.84 -2.81
CA PRO A 52 1.27 -13.96 -2.00
C PRO A 52 2.76 -13.97 -2.39
N LEU A 53 3.30 -15.14 -2.76
CA LEU A 53 4.69 -15.27 -3.21
C LEU A 53 4.91 -14.57 -4.55
N ASP A 54 4.05 -14.83 -5.55
CA ASP A 54 4.15 -14.22 -6.87
C ASP A 54 4.00 -12.70 -6.76
N GLY A 55 3.08 -12.23 -5.91
CA GLY A 55 2.89 -10.82 -5.60
C GLY A 55 4.15 -10.16 -5.05
N CYS A 56 4.85 -10.81 -4.13
CA CYS A 56 6.14 -10.31 -3.59
C CYS A 56 7.21 -10.20 -4.67
N VAL A 57 7.32 -11.19 -5.57
CA VAL A 57 8.26 -11.15 -6.70
C VAL A 57 7.96 -9.98 -7.65
N VAL A 58 6.69 -9.80 -8.00
CA VAL A 58 6.27 -8.67 -8.85
C VAL A 58 6.60 -7.34 -8.18
N ILE A 59 6.31 -7.18 -6.89
CA ILE A 59 6.57 -5.94 -6.16
C ILE A 59 8.07 -5.67 -6.07
N GLU A 60 8.89 -6.66 -5.77
CA GLU A 60 10.34 -6.51 -5.70
C GLU A 60 10.87 -5.93 -7.02
N GLU A 61 10.50 -6.52 -8.16
CA GLU A 61 10.96 -6.03 -9.46
C GLU A 61 10.40 -4.64 -9.82
N VAL A 62 9.13 -4.38 -9.52
CA VAL A 62 8.46 -3.10 -9.79
C VAL A 62 9.11 -1.95 -9.02
N TYR A 63 9.52 -2.19 -7.76
CA TYR A 63 10.11 -1.16 -6.91
C TYR A 63 11.61 -0.94 -7.13
N ARG A 64 12.22 -1.62 -8.09
CA ARG A 64 13.50 -1.23 -8.67
C ARG A 64 13.41 0.05 -9.51
N SER A 65 12.18 0.47 -9.83
CA SER A 65 11.88 1.72 -10.52
C SER A 65 11.01 2.63 -9.65
N THR A 66 11.30 3.93 -9.68
CA THR A 66 10.52 4.96 -8.96
C THR A 66 9.11 5.14 -9.55
N VAL A 67 8.90 4.77 -10.81
CA VAL A 67 7.63 4.95 -11.54
C VAL A 67 6.77 3.70 -11.62
N GLY A 68 7.34 2.52 -11.34
CA GLY A 68 6.65 1.23 -11.48
C GLY A 68 5.37 1.13 -10.65
N ARG A 69 5.39 1.65 -9.44
CA ARG A 69 4.25 1.60 -8.51
C ARG A 69 2.98 2.30 -9.02
N SER A 70 3.12 3.26 -9.92
CA SER A 70 1.96 3.99 -10.47
C SER A 70 1.09 3.10 -11.36
N ILE A 71 1.68 2.07 -11.95
CA ILE A 71 1.04 1.17 -12.90
C ILE A 71 0.70 -0.18 -12.27
N PHE A 72 1.66 -0.74 -11.52
CA PHE A 72 1.51 -2.04 -10.87
C PHE A 72 0.92 -1.86 -9.46
N THR A 73 -0.36 -1.52 -9.38
CA THR A 73 -1.08 -1.49 -8.10
C THR A 73 -1.88 -2.77 -7.93
N PRO A 74 -1.99 -3.32 -6.72
CA PRO A 74 -2.80 -4.52 -6.51
C PRO A 74 -4.29 -4.29 -6.80
N ARG A 75 -4.77 -3.04 -6.79
CA ARG A 75 -6.19 -2.67 -7.00
C ARG A 75 -7.16 -3.64 -6.32
N PHE A 76 -6.86 -3.98 -5.11
CA PHE A 76 -7.62 -4.91 -4.31
C PHE A 76 -7.96 -4.31 -2.95
N ALA A 77 -9.19 -4.49 -2.51
CA ALA A 77 -9.67 -4.07 -1.21
C ALA A 77 -10.11 -5.31 -0.42
N PRO A 78 -9.20 -5.97 0.31
CA PRO A 78 -9.49 -7.23 1.01
C PRO A 78 -10.70 -7.13 1.94
N VAL A 79 -10.83 -6.02 2.67
CA VAL A 79 -11.97 -5.79 3.57
C VAL A 79 -13.31 -5.80 2.81
N LEU A 80 -13.34 -5.16 1.65
CA LEU A 80 -14.54 -5.12 0.81
C LEU A 80 -14.81 -6.48 0.14
N TYR A 81 -13.75 -7.21 -0.22
CA TYR A 81 -13.88 -8.56 -0.75
C TYR A 81 -14.45 -9.54 0.28
N GLU A 82 -13.91 -9.51 1.50
CA GLU A 82 -14.30 -10.43 2.58
C GLU A 82 -15.67 -10.10 3.19
N LEU A 83 -15.93 -8.82 3.46
CA LEU A 83 -17.11 -8.38 4.21
C LEU A 83 -18.23 -7.83 3.34
N GLY A 84 -17.93 -7.45 2.10
CA GLY A 84 -18.92 -6.81 1.23
C GLY A 84 -20.00 -7.75 0.75
N THR A 85 -21.25 -7.28 0.76
CA THR A 85 -22.38 -7.95 0.10
C THR A 85 -22.18 -7.99 -1.42
N PRO A 86 -22.90 -8.86 -2.16
CA PRO A 86 -22.84 -8.86 -3.63
C PRO A 86 -23.08 -7.48 -4.24
N ALA A 87 -24.04 -6.72 -3.73
CA ALA A 87 -24.35 -5.36 -4.21
C ALA A 87 -23.19 -4.36 -3.95
N GLN A 88 -22.55 -4.43 -2.78
CA GLN A 88 -21.38 -3.61 -2.46
C GLN A 88 -20.18 -3.99 -3.32
N LYS A 89 -19.96 -5.27 -3.58
CA LYS A 89 -18.87 -5.72 -4.50
C LYS A 89 -19.13 -5.23 -5.92
N GLU A 90 -20.35 -5.33 -6.41
CA GLU A 90 -20.74 -4.83 -7.74
C GLU A 90 -20.55 -3.31 -7.85
N LYS A 91 -20.97 -2.55 -6.83
CA LYS A 91 -20.90 -1.09 -6.84
C LYS A 91 -19.47 -0.57 -6.69
N TYR A 92 -18.64 -1.17 -5.86
CA TYR A 92 -17.34 -0.62 -5.46
C TYR A 92 -16.15 -1.48 -5.88
N LEU A 93 -16.17 -2.80 -5.59
CA LEU A 93 -15.00 -3.65 -5.78
C LEU A 93 -14.71 -3.90 -7.25
N LEU A 94 -15.69 -4.32 -8.03
CA LEU A 94 -15.50 -4.64 -9.45
C LEU A 94 -15.02 -3.42 -10.26
N PRO A 95 -15.64 -2.21 -10.13
CA PRO A 95 -15.13 -1.03 -10.80
C PRO A 95 -13.74 -0.60 -10.31
N PHE A 96 -13.44 -0.80 -9.02
CA PHE A 96 -12.12 -0.51 -8.47
C PHE A 96 -11.05 -1.44 -9.07
N VAL A 97 -11.31 -2.74 -9.15
CA VAL A 97 -10.40 -3.72 -9.77
C VAL A 97 -10.18 -3.41 -11.25
N LYS A 98 -11.24 -3.06 -12.00
CA LYS A 98 -11.13 -2.64 -13.42
C LYS A 98 -10.31 -1.37 -13.62
N GLY A 99 -10.26 -0.49 -12.62
CA GLY A 99 -9.60 0.81 -12.71
C GLY A 99 -10.54 1.97 -13.02
N ASP A 100 -11.85 1.75 -12.99
CA ASP A 100 -12.87 2.76 -13.24
C ASP A 100 -13.10 3.66 -12.03
N LEU A 101 -12.87 3.14 -10.81
CA LEU A 101 -12.93 3.87 -9.55
C LEU A 101 -11.58 3.86 -8.83
N ASN A 102 -11.37 4.88 -7.99
CA ASN A 102 -10.27 4.97 -7.04
C ASN A 102 -10.79 4.84 -5.62
N ALA A 103 -10.00 4.19 -4.77
CA ALA A 103 -10.34 3.99 -3.37
C ALA A 103 -9.25 4.54 -2.44
N ALA A 104 -9.66 4.99 -1.26
CA ALA A 104 -8.77 5.24 -0.14
C ALA A 104 -9.19 4.41 1.07
N THR A 105 -8.24 4.15 1.97
CA THR A 105 -8.51 3.43 3.23
C THR A 105 -8.10 4.30 4.41
N ALA A 106 -9.05 4.59 5.28
CA ALA A 106 -8.91 5.52 6.38
C ALA A 106 -8.89 4.79 7.73
N PHE A 107 -7.67 4.51 8.21
CA PHE A 107 -7.40 3.90 9.51
C PHE A 107 -6.97 4.93 10.55
N SER A 108 -5.81 5.55 10.28
CA SER A 108 -5.06 6.35 11.25
C SER A 108 -5.81 7.59 11.69
N GLU A 109 -5.63 7.93 12.95
CA GLU A 109 -6.12 9.15 13.56
C GLU A 109 -4.97 9.90 14.24
N PRO A 110 -5.07 11.19 14.55
CA PRO A 110 -3.99 11.94 15.19
C PRO A 110 -3.44 11.29 16.47
N GLN A 111 -4.30 10.60 17.24
CA GLN A 111 -3.94 9.92 18.48
C GLN A 111 -3.81 8.40 18.36
N ALA A 112 -4.16 7.81 17.21
CA ALA A 112 -4.19 6.37 16.99
C ALA A 112 -3.59 5.99 15.65
N ALA A 113 -2.28 5.72 15.62
CA ALA A 113 -1.52 5.25 14.47
C ALA A 113 -1.03 3.81 14.70
N GLY A 114 0.02 3.63 15.51
CA GLY A 114 0.52 2.31 15.89
C GLY A 114 -0.47 1.53 16.78
N ASP A 115 -1.14 2.22 17.69
CA ASP A 115 -2.28 1.65 18.45
C ASP A 115 -3.59 1.85 17.70
N LEU A 116 -3.81 1.05 16.65
CA LEU A 116 -5.03 1.10 15.87
C LEU A 116 -6.30 0.83 16.69
N ALA A 117 -6.17 0.03 17.75
CA ALA A 117 -7.25 -0.21 18.70
C ALA A 117 -7.63 1.02 19.55
N GLY A 118 -6.91 2.12 19.42
CA GLY A 118 -7.17 3.40 20.10
C GLY A 118 -7.99 4.40 19.28
N ILE A 119 -8.53 4.02 18.10
CA ILE A 119 -9.34 4.94 17.25
C ILE A 119 -10.55 5.46 18.03
N LYS A 120 -10.91 6.71 17.71
CA LYS A 120 -12.04 7.44 18.35
C LYS A 120 -13.12 7.85 17.36
N THR A 121 -12.95 7.63 16.05
CA THR A 121 -14.01 7.83 15.07
C THR A 121 -15.18 6.92 15.41
N THR A 122 -16.32 7.52 15.77
CA THR A 122 -17.50 6.81 16.27
C THR A 122 -18.47 6.46 15.16
N LEU A 123 -19.16 5.34 15.35
CA LEU A 123 -20.35 4.92 14.61
C LEU A 123 -21.49 4.76 15.60
N GLU A 124 -22.56 5.51 15.43
CA GLU A 124 -23.72 5.51 16.33
C GLU A 124 -24.96 5.13 15.59
N LYS A 125 -25.69 4.06 16.03
CA LYS A 125 -26.98 3.67 15.43
C LYS A 125 -28.05 4.72 15.77
N LYS A 126 -28.82 5.11 14.77
CA LYS A 126 -30.00 5.97 14.86
C LYS A 126 -31.23 5.26 14.30
N ALA A 127 -32.39 5.90 14.40
CA ALA A 127 -33.64 5.31 13.88
C ALA A 127 -33.54 5.01 12.36
N ASP A 128 -32.92 5.94 11.60
CA ASP A 128 -32.91 5.92 10.14
C ASP A 128 -31.51 5.59 9.55
N GLY A 129 -30.68 4.87 10.29
CA GLY A 129 -29.34 4.50 9.84
C GLY A 129 -28.26 4.69 10.90
N TRP A 130 -27.12 5.24 10.52
CA TRP A 130 -25.96 5.43 11.40
C TRP A 130 -25.37 6.83 11.22
N ILE A 131 -24.77 7.36 12.26
CA ILE A 131 -24.01 8.62 12.20
C ILE A 131 -22.54 8.32 12.50
N ILE A 132 -21.66 8.89 11.67
CA ILE A 132 -20.22 8.82 11.85
C ILE A 132 -19.69 10.20 12.24
N ASN A 133 -18.88 10.24 13.31
CA ASN A 133 -18.16 11.42 13.75
C ASN A 133 -16.71 11.09 14.08
N GLY A 134 -15.78 11.90 13.59
CA GLY A 134 -14.35 11.74 13.87
C GLY A 134 -13.47 12.41 12.83
N ASN A 135 -12.17 12.13 12.92
CA ASN A 135 -11.22 12.57 11.92
C ASN A 135 -10.14 11.52 11.69
N LYS A 136 -9.70 11.43 10.45
CA LYS A 136 -8.61 10.55 10.03
C LYS A 136 -7.46 11.40 9.48
N CYS A 137 -6.23 10.91 9.58
CA CYS A 137 -5.05 11.62 9.09
C CYS A 137 -4.14 10.70 8.29
N TRP A 138 -3.32 11.32 7.47
CA TRP A 138 -2.37 10.66 6.57
C TRP A 138 -3.02 9.68 5.59
N ILE A 139 -4.22 10.02 5.10
CA ILE A 139 -4.97 9.15 4.19
C ILE A 139 -4.48 9.39 2.76
N THR A 140 -3.74 8.40 2.25
CA THR A 140 -3.21 8.41 0.88
C THR A 140 -4.33 8.27 -0.13
N GLY A 141 -4.35 9.14 -1.14
CA GLY A 141 -5.31 9.09 -2.23
C GLY A 141 -6.70 9.62 -1.90
N ALA A 142 -6.95 10.15 -0.70
CA ALA A 142 -8.28 10.62 -0.30
C ALA A 142 -8.86 11.69 -1.24
N ALA A 143 -8.02 12.59 -1.76
CA ALA A 143 -8.47 13.66 -2.66
C ALA A 143 -8.98 13.19 -4.03
N VAL A 144 -8.55 12.00 -4.47
CA VAL A 144 -8.91 11.43 -5.77
C VAL A 144 -9.75 10.16 -5.64
N ALA A 145 -10.09 9.77 -4.42
CA ALA A 145 -10.91 8.59 -4.17
C ALA A 145 -12.37 8.86 -4.55
N ASP A 146 -12.99 7.91 -5.22
CA ASP A 146 -14.43 7.89 -5.49
C ASP A 146 -15.20 7.34 -4.30
N PHE A 147 -14.55 6.49 -3.49
CA PHE A 147 -15.05 6.03 -2.20
C PHE A 147 -13.92 5.81 -1.19
N ILE A 148 -14.26 5.86 0.08
CA ILE A 148 -13.31 5.67 1.18
C ILE A 148 -13.80 4.55 2.10
N LEU A 149 -12.94 3.59 2.38
CA LEU A 149 -13.15 2.56 3.40
C LEU A 149 -12.71 3.14 4.75
N VAL A 150 -13.62 3.35 5.66
CA VAL A 150 -13.37 3.97 6.95
C VAL A 150 -13.51 2.94 8.07
N LEU A 151 -12.46 2.77 8.87
CA LEU A 151 -12.56 2.01 10.10
C LEU A 151 -13.10 2.91 11.22
N THR A 152 -14.23 2.53 11.76
CA THR A 152 -14.94 3.23 12.84
C THR A 152 -15.04 2.34 14.08
N ARG A 153 -15.58 2.89 15.15
CA ARG A 153 -15.92 2.18 16.38
C ARG A 153 -17.35 2.47 16.80
N MET A 154 -18.10 1.45 17.12
CA MET A 154 -19.43 1.62 17.69
C MET A 154 -19.37 2.43 19.01
N LYS A 155 -20.23 3.41 19.14
CA LYS A 155 -20.26 4.29 20.32
C LYS A 155 -20.49 3.47 21.60
N GLY A 156 -19.66 3.70 22.61
CA GLY A 156 -19.74 3.01 23.90
C GLY A 156 -18.95 1.70 23.97
N THR A 157 -18.17 1.36 22.93
CA THR A 157 -17.25 0.22 22.94
C THR A 157 -15.79 0.66 23.04
N GLU A 158 -14.89 -0.25 23.41
CA GLU A 158 -13.47 0.02 23.62
C GLU A 158 -12.55 -0.99 22.95
N ARG A 159 -11.32 -0.59 22.66
CA ARG A 159 -10.24 -1.42 22.12
C ARG A 159 -10.64 -2.11 20.81
N HIS A 160 -10.66 -3.43 20.78
CA HIS A 160 -11.01 -4.22 19.60
C HIS A 160 -12.53 -4.39 19.41
N ASP A 161 -13.30 -4.10 20.47
CA ASP A 161 -14.74 -4.25 20.43
C ASP A 161 -15.39 -3.12 19.62
N GLY A 162 -16.46 -3.46 18.93
CA GLY A 162 -17.27 -2.52 18.18
C GLY A 162 -16.60 -1.92 16.94
N MET A 163 -15.42 -2.40 16.54
CA MET A 163 -14.80 -1.94 15.30
C MET A 163 -15.64 -2.36 14.09
N THR A 164 -15.91 -1.39 13.22
CA THR A 164 -16.81 -1.56 12.08
C THR A 164 -16.24 -0.85 10.86
N TRP A 165 -16.25 -1.52 9.72
CA TRP A 165 -15.89 -0.92 8.45
C TRP A 165 -17.11 -0.30 7.80
N VAL A 166 -16.92 0.89 7.25
CA VAL A 166 -17.95 1.61 6.51
C VAL A 166 -17.38 2.06 5.17
N VAL A 167 -18.15 1.91 4.10
CA VAL A 167 -17.82 2.47 2.81
C VAL A 167 -18.54 3.81 2.63
N LEU A 168 -17.79 4.88 2.37
CA LEU A 168 -18.32 6.23 2.14
C LEU A 168 -18.07 6.65 0.70
N ASP A 169 -19.11 7.03 -0.02
CA ASP A 169 -18.98 7.72 -1.30
C ASP A 169 -18.36 9.10 -1.06
N LYS A 170 -17.58 9.61 -2.02
CA LYS A 170 -16.90 10.93 -1.91
C LYS A 170 -17.84 12.09 -1.61
N ASP A 171 -19.09 11.99 -2.07
CA ASP A 171 -20.09 13.03 -1.93
C ASP A 171 -20.98 12.85 -0.68
N THR A 172 -20.61 11.95 0.24
CA THR A 172 -21.34 11.73 1.50
C THR A 172 -21.42 13.05 2.29
N PRO A 173 -22.63 13.55 2.63
CA PRO A 173 -22.77 14.76 3.44
C PRO A 173 -22.03 14.65 4.77
N GLY A 174 -21.26 15.69 5.13
CA GLY A 174 -20.42 15.69 6.33
C GLY A 174 -19.02 15.13 6.14
N LEU A 175 -18.72 14.46 5.03
CA LEU A 175 -17.38 14.07 4.65
C LEU A 175 -16.62 15.26 4.05
N GLN A 176 -15.46 15.60 4.58
CA GLN A 176 -14.59 16.65 4.08
C GLN A 176 -13.16 16.18 3.97
N ILE A 177 -12.56 16.37 2.80
CA ILE A 177 -11.14 16.15 2.60
C ILE A 177 -10.42 17.44 3.01
N GLY A 178 -9.58 17.30 4.03
CA GLY A 178 -8.84 18.39 4.62
C GLY A 178 -7.53 18.70 3.92
N ARG A 179 -6.60 19.26 4.69
CA ARG A 179 -5.31 19.74 4.19
C ARG A 179 -4.48 18.63 3.57
N GLU A 180 -3.89 18.94 2.42
CA GLU A 180 -2.84 18.14 1.79
C GLU A 180 -1.57 18.14 2.64
N GLN A 181 -1.03 16.97 2.87
CA GLN A 181 0.26 16.75 3.52
C GLN A 181 1.22 16.17 2.47
N LYS A 182 2.12 17.00 1.96
CA LYS A 182 3.09 16.59 0.94
C LYS A 182 4.12 15.65 1.52
N MET A 183 4.33 14.53 0.84
CA MET A 183 5.33 13.53 1.20
C MET A 183 6.54 13.65 0.28
N ILE A 184 7.72 13.25 0.78
CA ILE A 184 8.98 13.33 0.05
C ILE A 184 8.96 12.58 -1.31
N HIS A 185 8.13 11.55 -1.41
CA HIS A 185 7.99 10.74 -2.62
C HIS A 185 6.95 11.27 -3.64
N GLY A 186 6.50 12.53 -3.49
CA GLY A 186 5.58 13.19 -4.42
C GLY A 186 4.09 12.86 -4.24
N ARG A 187 3.71 11.75 -3.63
CA ARG A 187 2.31 11.50 -3.27
C ARG A 187 1.93 12.25 -2.01
N SER A 188 0.71 12.77 -2.01
CA SER A 188 0.15 13.46 -0.84
C SER A 188 -0.71 12.53 -0.01
N THR A 189 -0.77 12.82 1.27
CA THR A 189 -1.80 12.31 2.17
C THR A 189 -2.71 13.46 2.59
N HIS A 190 -3.90 13.14 3.07
CA HIS A 190 -4.88 14.15 3.48
C HIS A 190 -5.44 13.81 4.85
N GLU A 191 -5.90 14.84 5.53
CA GLU A 191 -6.85 14.70 6.63
C GLU A 191 -8.23 14.42 6.05
N VAL A 192 -9.04 13.64 6.78
CA VAL A 192 -10.42 13.34 6.42
C VAL A 192 -11.28 13.61 7.64
N PHE A 193 -12.16 14.58 7.54
CA PHE A 193 -13.09 14.97 8.60
C PHE A 193 -14.47 14.36 8.35
N LEU A 194 -15.08 13.85 9.39
CA LEU A 194 -16.39 13.19 9.40
C LEU A 194 -17.25 13.89 10.44
N GLY A 195 -18.14 14.77 9.98
CA GLY A 195 -19.04 15.55 10.83
C GLY A 195 -20.49 15.19 10.55
N ASP A 196 -21.10 14.42 11.45
CA ASP A 196 -22.48 13.93 11.33
C ASP A 196 -22.78 13.25 9.98
N CYS A 197 -21.81 12.45 9.48
CA CYS A 197 -22.01 11.71 8.24
C CYS A 197 -23.09 10.65 8.45
N MET A 198 -24.24 10.86 7.79
CA MET A 198 -25.34 9.89 7.79
C MET A 198 -25.05 8.80 6.77
N VAL A 199 -25.16 7.54 7.22
CA VAL A 199 -25.00 6.35 6.37
C VAL A 199 -26.12 5.34 6.65
N SER A 200 -26.51 4.60 5.62
CA SER A 200 -27.47 3.51 5.72
C SER A 200 -26.81 2.19 6.12
N ASP A 201 -27.60 1.19 6.42
CA ASP A 201 -27.10 -0.18 6.67
C ASP A 201 -26.35 -0.73 5.44
N GLU A 202 -26.70 -0.29 4.22
CA GLU A 202 -26.05 -0.68 2.97
C GLU A 202 -24.59 -0.23 2.84
N GLN A 203 -24.14 0.72 3.68
CA GLN A 203 -22.77 1.22 3.69
C GLN A 203 -21.91 0.54 4.77
N ILE A 204 -22.50 -0.26 5.63
CA ILE A 204 -21.80 -1.08 6.63
C ILE A 204 -21.21 -2.31 5.93
N LEU A 205 -19.93 -2.61 6.16
CA LEU A 205 -19.28 -3.79 5.64
C LEU A 205 -19.28 -4.91 6.69
N GLY A 206 -19.95 -5.99 6.39
CA GLY A 206 -20.13 -7.13 7.32
C GLY A 206 -21.03 -6.79 8.50
N GLU A 207 -20.84 -7.51 9.59
CA GLU A 207 -21.60 -7.29 10.81
C GLU A 207 -21.00 -6.15 11.65
N PRO A 208 -21.79 -5.20 12.15
CA PRO A 208 -21.29 -4.17 13.05
C PRO A 208 -20.53 -4.74 14.25
N GLY A 209 -19.37 -4.21 14.53
CA GLY A 209 -18.52 -4.66 15.63
C GLY A 209 -17.53 -5.79 15.27
N GLN A 210 -17.60 -6.37 14.09
CA GLN A 210 -16.73 -7.49 13.67
C GLN A 210 -15.57 -7.07 12.74
N GLY A 211 -15.32 -5.79 12.62
CA GLY A 211 -14.33 -5.24 11.65
C GLY A 211 -12.86 -5.49 11.96
N TRP A 212 -12.50 -5.91 13.18
CA TRP A 212 -11.10 -6.10 13.56
C TRP A 212 -10.40 -7.22 12.78
N GLY A 213 -11.05 -8.37 12.63
CA GLY A 213 -10.48 -9.53 11.93
C GLY A 213 -10.10 -9.22 10.48
N ALA A 214 -11.02 -8.61 9.73
CA ALA A 214 -10.78 -8.21 8.34
C ALA A 214 -9.67 -7.14 8.21
N GLY A 215 -9.56 -6.25 9.19
CA GLY A 215 -8.46 -5.28 9.26
C GLY A 215 -7.08 -5.96 9.35
N ASN A 216 -6.96 -7.06 10.09
CA ASN A 216 -5.72 -7.81 10.22
C ASN A 216 -5.28 -8.46 8.89
N ILE A 217 -6.20 -9.00 8.11
CA ILE A 217 -5.90 -9.57 6.77
C ILE A 217 -5.25 -8.50 5.89
N PHE A 218 -5.83 -7.30 5.85
CA PHE A 218 -5.26 -6.16 5.14
C PHE A 218 -3.84 -5.81 5.64
N LEU A 219 -3.63 -5.80 6.96
CA LEU A 219 -2.34 -5.44 7.55
C LEU A 219 -1.24 -6.47 7.24
N TYR A 220 -1.56 -7.77 7.22
CA TYR A 220 -0.56 -8.81 6.91
C TYR A 220 -0.11 -8.73 5.44
N ALA A 221 -1.05 -8.60 4.51
CA ALA A 221 -0.75 -8.38 3.10
C ALA A 221 0.09 -7.11 2.90
N GLY A 222 -0.30 -6.00 3.53
CA GLY A 222 0.44 -4.75 3.46
C GLY A 222 1.87 -4.83 4.01
N ARG A 223 2.12 -5.61 5.07
CA ARG A 223 3.47 -5.81 5.62
C ARG A 223 4.37 -6.59 4.66
N MET A 224 3.85 -7.63 4.01
CA MET A 224 4.58 -8.37 2.96
C MET A 224 4.91 -7.46 1.78
N GLU A 225 3.94 -6.69 1.30
CA GLU A 225 4.17 -5.71 0.23
C GLU A 225 5.28 -4.72 0.58
N ILE A 226 5.23 -4.11 1.78
CA ILE A 226 6.24 -3.13 2.22
C ILE A 226 7.62 -3.80 2.29
N ALA A 227 7.71 -5.04 2.76
CA ALA A 227 8.97 -5.76 2.82
C ALA A 227 9.54 -6.03 1.42
N ALA A 228 8.72 -6.47 0.47
CA ALA A 228 9.13 -6.69 -0.92
C ALA A 228 9.54 -5.37 -1.62
N ARG A 229 8.86 -4.24 -1.30
CA ARG A 229 9.25 -2.91 -1.78
C ARG A 229 10.66 -2.53 -1.32
N GLY A 230 10.97 -2.79 -0.03
CA GLY A 230 12.31 -2.56 0.52
C GLY A 230 13.40 -3.32 -0.22
N LEU A 231 13.12 -4.56 -0.63
CA LEU A 231 14.04 -5.36 -1.45
C LEU A 231 14.30 -4.73 -2.81
N GLY A 232 13.25 -4.36 -3.56
CA GLY A 232 13.40 -3.76 -4.89
C GLY A 232 14.20 -2.46 -4.87
N VAL A 233 13.94 -1.60 -3.86
CA VAL A 233 14.70 -0.36 -3.67
C VAL A 233 16.16 -0.67 -3.34
N ALA A 234 16.42 -1.57 -2.41
CA ALA A 234 17.77 -1.92 -1.99
C ALA A 234 18.60 -2.54 -3.13
N ASP A 235 18.01 -3.48 -3.91
CA ASP A 235 18.65 -4.05 -5.09
C ASP A 235 19.08 -2.96 -6.09
N ARG A 236 18.18 -2.03 -6.37
CA ARG A 236 18.49 -0.93 -7.30
C ARG A 236 19.59 -0.04 -6.78
N CYS A 237 19.56 0.33 -5.49
CA CYS A 237 20.60 1.15 -4.87
C CYS A 237 21.94 0.42 -4.87
N GLN A 238 21.95 -0.87 -4.59
CA GLN A 238 23.16 -1.71 -4.64
C GLN A 238 23.79 -1.73 -6.03
N GLU A 239 23.01 -1.93 -7.09
CA GLU A 239 23.49 -1.87 -8.47
C GLU A 239 24.11 -0.50 -8.82
N MET A 240 23.37 0.57 -8.49
CA MET A 240 23.84 1.93 -8.74
C MET A 240 25.14 2.24 -7.97
N SER A 241 25.27 1.77 -6.73
CA SER A 241 26.46 1.93 -5.90
C SER A 241 27.66 1.22 -6.50
N ILE A 242 27.49 -0.02 -6.97
CA ILE A 242 28.53 -0.78 -7.64
C ILE A 242 29.01 -0.08 -8.91
N GLU A 243 28.09 0.36 -9.77
CA GLU A 243 28.45 1.06 -11.01
C GLU A 243 29.13 2.39 -10.73
N TYR A 244 28.64 3.17 -9.78
CA TYR A 244 29.27 4.41 -9.38
C TYR A 244 30.68 4.18 -8.81
N ALA A 245 30.87 3.18 -7.95
CA ALA A 245 32.17 2.86 -7.36
C ALA A 245 33.22 2.46 -8.42
N LYS A 246 32.82 1.84 -9.52
CA LYS A 246 33.71 1.54 -10.66
C LYS A 246 34.07 2.78 -11.47
N GLN A 247 33.15 3.73 -11.63
CA GLN A 247 33.31 4.91 -12.47
C GLN A 247 34.01 6.06 -11.75
N ARG A 248 33.73 6.26 -10.46
CA ARG A 248 34.27 7.38 -9.68
C ARG A 248 35.72 7.11 -9.25
N HIS A 249 36.64 7.99 -9.66
CA HIS A 249 38.03 7.92 -9.29
C HIS A 249 38.38 8.97 -8.20
N THR A 250 39.17 8.56 -7.22
CA THR A 250 39.75 9.41 -6.18
C THR A 250 41.20 8.97 -5.91
N PHE A 251 42.10 9.89 -5.74
CA PHE A 251 43.54 9.61 -5.53
C PHE A 251 44.10 8.61 -6.54
N GLY A 252 43.79 8.80 -7.84
CA GLY A 252 44.34 8.05 -8.96
C GLY A 252 43.76 6.66 -9.19
N GLN A 253 42.71 6.22 -8.45
CA GLN A 253 42.12 4.91 -8.62
C GLN A 253 40.58 4.94 -8.39
N PRO A 254 39.83 3.98 -8.94
CA PRO A 254 38.39 3.89 -8.72
C PRO A 254 38.01 3.62 -7.25
N LEU A 255 36.86 4.09 -6.82
CA LEU A 255 36.36 3.85 -5.45
C LEU A 255 36.23 2.36 -5.16
N SER A 256 35.90 1.53 -6.15
CA SER A 256 35.80 0.06 -6.01
C SER A 256 37.10 -0.61 -5.53
N ASN A 257 38.26 0.06 -5.64
CA ASN A 257 39.53 -0.44 -5.11
C ASN A 257 39.73 -0.13 -3.61
N ARG A 258 38.80 0.57 -2.98
CA ARG A 258 38.84 0.90 -1.56
C ARG A 258 38.19 -0.20 -0.75
N GLN A 259 38.93 -0.83 0.16
CA GLN A 259 38.42 -1.93 0.99
C GLN A 259 37.17 -1.55 1.79
N ALA A 260 37.10 -0.33 2.32
CA ALA A 260 35.90 0.14 3.05
C ALA A 260 34.65 0.16 2.16
N ILE A 261 34.77 0.54 0.88
CA ILE A 261 33.67 0.53 -0.09
C ILE A 261 33.28 -0.92 -0.43
N GLN A 262 34.27 -1.81 -0.58
CA GLN A 262 34.01 -3.23 -0.83
C GLN A 262 33.24 -3.88 0.32
N TRP A 263 33.55 -3.54 1.57
CA TRP A 263 32.82 -4.04 2.74
C TRP A 263 31.36 -3.54 2.74
N MET A 264 31.11 -2.26 2.52
CA MET A 264 29.75 -1.72 2.45
C MET A 264 28.91 -2.43 1.40
N ILE A 265 29.48 -2.65 0.20
CA ILE A 265 28.82 -3.36 -0.90
C ILE A 265 28.55 -4.83 -0.52
N ALA A 266 29.51 -5.50 0.10
CA ALA A 266 29.38 -6.89 0.51
C ALA A 266 28.34 -7.06 1.63
N ASP A 267 28.35 -6.20 2.64
CA ASP A 267 27.39 -6.21 3.74
C ASP A 267 25.97 -5.97 3.22
N SER A 268 25.80 -4.97 2.34
CA SER A 268 24.51 -4.70 1.69
C SER A 268 24.00 -5.92 0.90
N ALA A 269 24.88 -6.57 0.13
CA ALA A 269 24.51 -7.78 -0.63
C ALA A 269 24.03 -8.92 0.28
N MET A 270 24.73 -9.15 1.42
CA MET A 270 24.34 -10.16 2.39
C MET A 270 22.99 -9.86 3.04
N GLU A 271 22.78 -8.60 3.45
CA GLU A 271 21.51 -8.19 4.08
C GLU A 271 20.33 -8.27 3.11
N ILE A 272 20.51 -7.87 1.85
CA ILE A 272 19.49 -7.99 0.80
C ILE A 272 19.14 -9.47 0.60
N HIS A 273 20.14 -10.34 0.48
CA HIS A 273 19.92 -11.77 0.30
C HIS A 273 19.16 -12.40 1.49
N ALA A 274 19.59 -12.11 2.72
CA ALA A 274 18.91 -12.60 3.92
C ALA A 274 17.45 -12.11 3.98
N THR A 275 17.22 -10.83 3.72
CA THR A 275 15.88 -10.23 3.69
C THR A 275 14.98 -10.91 2.65
N ARG A 276 15.52 -11.16 1.44
CA ARG A 276 14.78 -11.83 0.35
C ARG A 276 14.33 -13.22 0.78
N MET A 277 15.19 -14.00 1.41
CA MET A 277 14.82 -15.33 1.91
C MET A 277 13.73 -15.26 2.97
N MET A 278 13.81 -14.30 3.89
CA MET A 278 12.77 -14.11 4.90
C MET A 278 11.42 -13.69 4.29
N VAL A 279 11.43 -12.78 3.31
CA VAL A 279 10.20 -12.32 2.63
C VAL A 279 9.57 -13.45 1.83
N TYR A 280 10.37 -14.22 1.10
CA TYR A 280 9.86 -15.32 0.28
C TYR A 280 9.37 -16.49 1.14
N ASP A 281 10.02 -16.80 2.27
CA ASP A 281 9.51 -17.80 3.23
C ASP A 281 8.15 -17.38 3.79
N ALA A 282 8.02 -16.12 4.25
CA ALA A 282 6.75 -15.60 4.77
C ALA A 282 5.63 -15.63 3.71
N ALA A 283 5.95 -15.23 2.49
CA ALA A 283 5.00 -15.20 1.39
C ALA A 283 4.61 -16.62 0.92
N TRP A 284 5.57 -17.55 0.89
CA TRP A 284 5.29 -18.96 0.59
C TRP A 284 4.38 -19.59 1.63
N ARG A 285 4.63 -19.38 2.93
CA ARG A 285 3.75 -19.85 4.02
C ARG A 285 2.35 -19.31 3.90
N ALA A 286 2.23 -18.00 3.59
CA ALA A 286 0.93 -17.39 3.32
C ALA A 286 0.21 -18.06 2.13
N THR A 287 0.94 -18.43 1.07
CA THR A 287 0.41 -19.17 -0.07
C THR A 287 -0.10 -20.56 0.33
N GLN A 288 0.49 -21.18 1.37
CA GLN A 288 0.02 -22.45 1.93
C GLN A 288 -1.17 -22.29 2.92
N GLY A 289 -1.61 -21.06 3.17
CA GLY A 289 -2.70 -20.77 4.13
C GLY A 289 -2.27 -20.83 5.60
N GLU A 290 -0.96 -20.76 5.88
CA GLU A 290 -0.44 -20.73 7.26
C GLU A 290 -0.68 -19.35 7.91
N ASP A 291 -0.78 -19.32 9.24
CA ASP A 291 -0.73 -18.06 9.99
C ASP A 291 0.67 -17.45 9.94
N VAL A 292 0.77 -16.29 9.32
CA VAL A 292 2.05 -15.58 9.08
C VAL A 292 2.18 -14.28 9.88
N GLN A 293 1.41 -14.12 10.94
CA GLN A 293 1.42 -12.91 11.75
C GLN A 293 2.84 -12.56 12.25
N GLN A 294 3.54 -13.54 12.80
CA GLN A 294 4.91 -13.35 13.30
C GLN A 294 5.87 -13.04 12.16
N GLN A 295 5.84 -13.82 11.09
CA GLN A 295 6.72 -13.65 9.93
C GLN A 295 6.55 -12.28 9.29
N THR A 296 5.31 -11.85 9.07
CA THR A 296 5.03 -10.52 8.48
C THR A 296 5.47 -9.37 9.37
N ALA A 297 5.41 -9.52 10.69
CA ALA A 297 5.95 -8.53 11.62
C ALA A 297 7.48 -8.45 11.52
N MET A 298 8.19 -9.59 11.51
CA MET A 298 9.65 -9.66 11.40
C MET A 298 10.15 -9.06 10.09
N ILE A 299 9.59 -9.48 8.96
CA ILE A 299 10.05 -9.00 7.65
C ILE A 299 9.80 -7.51 7.45
N LYS A 300 8.69 -6.96 8.00
CA LYS A 300 8.40 -5.53 7.91
C LYS A 300 9.49 -4.70 8.61
N VAL A 301 9.90 -5.09 9.80
CA VAL A 301 10.96 -4.41 10.55
C VAL A 301 12.29 -4.57 9.83
N TYR A 302 12.71 -5.81 9.61
CA TYR A 302 14.04 -6.11 9.07
C TYR A 302 14.26 -5.50 7.68
N SER A 303 13.29 -5.66 6.75
CA SER A 303 13.40 -5.11 5.41
C SER A 303 13.45 -3.58 5.38
N SER A 304 12.62 -2.89 6.20
CA SER A 304 12.63 -1.43 6.22
C SER A 304 13.93 -0.85 6.78
N GLU A 305 14.52 -1.49 7.78
CA GLU A 305 15.81 -1.09 8.33
C GLU A 305 16.97 -1.42 7.39
N MET A 306 16.95 -2.60 6.77
CA MET A 306 17.91 -2.99 5.74
C MET A 306 17.90 -2.01 4.58
N ALA A 307 16.74 -1.68 4.04
CA ALA A 307 16.63 -0.71 2.94
C ALA A 307 17.22 0.65 3.33
N GLY A 308 16.99 1.14 4.56
CA GLY A 308 17.61 2.36 5.08
C GLY A 308 19.15 2.27 5.05
N ARG A 309 19.73 1.19 5.58
CA ARG A 309 21.20 1.02 5.59
C ARG A 309 21.83 0.92 4.21
N VAL A 310 21.14 0.29 3.26
CA VAL A 310 21.64 0.16 1.87
C VAL A 310 21.55 1.47 1.10
N VAL A 311 20.55 2.31 1.39
CA VAL A 311 20.36 3.61 0.73
C VAL A 311 21.34 4.66 1.24
N ASP A 312 21.70 4.63 2.55
CA ASP A 312 22.67 5.54 3.17
C ASP A 312 24.11 5.20 2.76
#